data_a4237c13525dd654811163ab7958b478
#
_entry.id   a4237c13525dd654811163ab7958b478
#
_cell.length_a   1.000
_cell.length_b   1.000
_cell.length_c   1.000
_cell.angle_alpha   90.00
_cell.angle_beta   90.00
_cell.angle_gamma   90.00
#
_symmetry.space_group_name_H-M   'P 1'
#
loop_
_entity.id
_entity.type
_entity.pdbx_description
1 polymer ?
#
loop_
_entity_poly.entity_id
_entity_poly.type
_entity_poly.pdbx_seq_one_letter_code
_entity_poly.pdbx_strand_id
1 'polypeptide(L)'
;MDADSIRGRTLVEESREAVVVLDDADRVVLASRRARQAIDGIREGEPLPPDLLTGERGVIPFVVPYEVDGQRERLVYLSREGDLAAYEELRSGFTAAVSHELRTPLARLLTLLETAMLPGEDVAALVDQAQREVEQITELIDEVLFLSELESGGRVVVLGATAARPVLEEALQELEERAARAGVQLRLDGDPHVELGIRPRMLRVVARNLAENAIRYAGPGTTFALAVETSADGLVALIGRDDGIGVEESELPRLFERFYRADRARASRGTGLGLAIVKHIVTQAGGTVEARGSRGRGLEVRCEFPRPT
;
A
#
# COMPACT_ATOMS: atom_id res chain seq x y z
N MET A 1 10.41 34.87 10.73
CA MET A 1 9.36 33.86 10.49
C MET A 1 9.44 32.86 11.63
N ASP A 2 8.39 32.71 12.39
CA ASP A 2 8.27 31.84 13.55
C ASP A 2 8.26 30.37 13.10
N ALA A 3 8.69 29.44 13.97
CA ALA A 3 8.76 28.00 13.68
C ALA A 3 7.38 27.42 13.29
N ASP A 4 6.29 27.97 13.84
CA ASP A 4 4.94 27.51 13.52
C ASP A 4 4.47 28.00 12.15
N SER A 5 4.86 29.21 11.72
CA SER A 5 4.66 29.70 10.35
C SER A 5 5.38 28.82 9.31
N ILE A 6 6.61 28.35 9.60
CA ILE A 6 7.36 27.47 8.71
C ILE A 6 6.66 26.12 8.61
N ARG A 7 6.21 25.56 9.73
CA ARG A 7 5.49 24.28 9.77
C ARG A 7 4.17 24.33 9.00
N GLY A 8 3.37 25.39 9.22
CA GLY A 8 2.11 25.59 8.51
C GLY A 8 2.31 25.70 7.00
N ARG A 9 3.29 26.49 6.58
CA ARG A 9 3.65 26.64 5.17
C ARG A 9 4.06 25.31 4.55
N THR A 10 4.93 24.55 5.20
CA THR A 10 5.39 23.23 4.73
C THR A 10 4.23 22.24 4.61
N LEU A 11 3.28 22.25 5.56
CA LEU A 11 2.12 21.37 5.52
C LEU A 11 1.22 21.64 4.30
N VAL A 12 1.03 22.90 3.94
CA VAL A 12 0.25 23.25 2.75
C VAL A 12 1.03 22.95 1.47
N GLU A 13 2.30 23.37 1.37
CA GLU A 13 3.13 23.19 0.17
C GLU A 13 3.30 21.74 -0.21
N GLU A 14 3.48 20.84 0.78
CA GLU A 14 3.67 19.40 0.59
C GLU A 14 2.35 18.59 0.63
N SER A 15 1.20 19.27 0.66
CA SER A 15 -0.10 18.61 0.58
C SER A 15 -0.23 17.81 -0.73
N ARG A 16 -0.79 16.62 -0.63
CA ARG A 16 -1.13 15.78 -1.80
C ARG A 16 -2.36 16.26 -2.54
N GLU A 17 -3.19 17.04 -1.87
CA GLU A 17 -4.36 17.64 -2.45
C GLU A 17 -3.99 18.98 -3.09
N ALA A 18 -4.74 19.37 -4.09
CA ALA A 18 -4.62 20.71 -4.64
C ALA A 18 -5.24 21.71 -3.65
N VAL A 19 -4.40 22.30 -2.80
CA VAL A 19 -4.81 23.22 -1.73
C VAL A 19 -4.26 24.60 -2.02
N VAL A 20 -5.09 25.62 -1.81
CA VAL A 20 -4.74 27.03 -1.95
C VAL A 20 -5.23 27.79 -0.72
N VAL A 21 -4.38 28.64 -0.17
CA VAL A 21 -4.76 29.60 0.88
C VAL A 21 -5.04 30.93 0.21
N LEU A 22 -6.20 31.52 0.49
CA LEU A 22 -6.64 32.81 -0.05
C LEU A 22 -6.80 33.81 1.07
N ASP A 23 -6.45 35.07 0.78
CA ASP A 23 -6.80 36.24 1.61
C ASP A 23 -8.25 36.72 1.37
N ASP A 24 -8.66 37.77 2.08
CA ASP A 24 -9.99 38.40 1.92
C ASP A 24 -10.27 38.94 0.51
N ALA A 25 -9.22 39.19 -0.28
CA ALA A 25 -9.31 39.72 -1.64
C ALA A 25 -9.19 38.62 -2.72
N ASP A 26 -9.38 37.36 -2.35
CA ASP A 26 -9.22 36.19 -3.24
C ASP A 26 -7.81 36.00 -3.83
N ARG A 27 -6.79 36.60 -3.22
CA ARG A 27 -5.41 36.44 -3.66
C ARG A 27 -4.79 35.19 -3.03
N VAL A 28 -4.01 34.48 -3.81
CA VAL A 28 -3.29 33.30 -3.38
C VAL A 28 -2.15 33.68 -2.44
N VAL A 29 -2.29 33.40 -1.15
CA VAL A 29 -1.24 33.55 -0.13
C VAL A 29 -0.25 32.41 -0.21
N LEU A 30 -0.76 31.19 -0.41
CA LEU A 30 0.03 29.97 -0.45
C LEU A 30 -0.68 28.91 -1.30
N ALA A 31 0.08 28.08 -2.01
CA ALA A 31 -0.49 26.98 -2.79
C ALA A 31 0.36 25.70 -2.64
N SER A 32 -0.29 24.55 -2.62
CA SER A 32 0.39 23.26 -2.64
C SER A 32 1.10 23.03 -3.98
N ARG A 33 2.15 22.20 -3.96
CA ARG A 33 2.82 21.76 -5.19
C ARG A 33 1.83 21.11 -6.16
N ARG A 34 0.90 20.32 -5.63
CA ARG A 34 -0.15 19.67 -6.42
C ARG A 34 -1.07 20.67 -7.10
N ALA A 35 -1.49 21.75 -6.41
CA ALA A 35 -2.32 22.80 -6.99
C ALA A 35 -1.61 23.49 -8.16
N ARG A 36 -0.34 23.88 -7.98
CA ARG A 36 0.46 24.54 -9.02
C ARG A 36 0.73 23.66 -10.25
N GLN A 37 0.83 22.34 -10.07
CA GLN A 37 1.10 21.39 -11.16
C GLN A 37 -0.16 20.93 -11.89
N ALA A 38 -1.28 20.80 -11.18
CA ALA A 38 -2.50 20.19 -11.71
C ALA A 38 -3.49 21.21 -12.29
N ILE A 39 -3.38 22.49 -11.90
CA ILE A 39 -4.35 23.53 -12.23
C ILE A 39 -3.62 24.77 -12.74
N ASP A 40 -3.88 25.12 -13.99
CA ASP A 40 -3.30 26.32 -14.60
C ASP A 40 -3.87 27.62 -13.98
N GLY A 41 -3.00 28.61 -13.81
CA GLY A 41 -3.38 29.93 -13.35
C GLY A 41 -3.27 30.13 -11.83
N ILE A 42 -2.73 29.19 -11.06
CA ILE A 42 -2.46 29.34 -9.63
C ILE A 42 -1.05 29.88 -9.42
N ARG A 43 -0.96 31.14 -8.94
CA ARG A 43 0.30 31.81 -8.59
C ARG A 43 0.16 32.58 -7.30
N GLU A 44 1.15 32.49 -6.43
CA GLU A 44 1.20 33.25 -5.18
C GLU A 44 1.23 34.76 -5.47
N GLY A 45 0.44 35.55 -4.74
CA GLY A 45 0.27 36.97 -4.91
C GLY A 45 -0.73 37.40 -5.98
N GLU A 46 -1.18 36.49 -6.84
CA GLU A 46 -2.19 36.77 -7.86
C GLU A 46 -3.61 36.36 -7.38
N PRO A 47 -4.68 37.01 -7.91
CA PRO A 47 -6.04 36.55 -7.60
C PRO A 47 -6.27 35.15 -8.14
N LEU A 48 -6.95 34.29 -7.37
CA LEU A 48 -7.38 33.01 -7.86
C LEU A 48 -8.41 33.17 -8.98
N PRO A 49 -8.29 32.46 -10.12
CA PRO A 49 -9.31 32.51 -11.18
C PRO A 49 -10.71 32.21 -10.63
N PRO A 50 -11.71 33.12 -10.83
CA PRO A 50 -13.05 32.97 -10.22
C PRO A 50 -13.77 31.67 -10.59
N ASP A 51 -13.52 31.13 -11.77
CA ASP A 51 -14.06 29.89 -12.29
C ASP A 51 -13.61 28.64 -11.52
N LEU A 52 -12.50 28.74 -10.77
CA LEU A 52 -12.09 27.67 -9.84
C LEU A 52 -12.90 27.69 -8.53
N LEU A 53 -13.47 28.81 -8.14
CA LEU A 53 -14.34 28.93 -6.97
C LEU A 53 -15.81 28.63 -7.29
N THR A 54 -16.21 28.79 -8.55
CA THR A 54 -17.60 28.52 -9.01
C THR A 54 -17.82 27.08 -9.48
N GLY A 55 -16.74 26.31 -9.65
CA GLY A 55 -16.83 24.92 -10.15
C GLY A 55 -16.94 24.80 -11.68
N GLU A 56 -16.84 25.90 -12.43
CA GLU A 56 -17.07 25.92 -13.89
C GLU A 56 -16.00 25.17 -14.71
N ARG A 57 -14.79 24.95 -14.14
CA ARG A 57 -13.70 24.20 -14.81
C ARG A 57 -13.73 22.69 -14.50
N GLY A 58 -14.82 22.14 -13.99
CA GLY A 58 -14.85 20.75 -13.52
C GLY A 58 -13.96 20.52 -12.29
N VAL A 59 -13.75 21.60 -11.51
CA VAL A 59 -13.05 21.57 -10.22
C VAL A 59 -14.08 21.91 -9.15
N ILE A 60 -14.23 21.02 -8.17
CA ILE A 60 -15.13 21.22 -7.03
C ILE A 60 -14.34 21.87 -5.90
N PRO A 61 -14.61 23.15 -5.56
CA PRO A 61 -13.95 23.81 -4.45
C PRO A 61 -14.62 23.42 -3.12
N PHE A 62 -13.80 23.07 -2.12
CA PHE A 62 -14.23 22.96 -0.72
C PHE A 62 -13.52 24.03 0.08
N VAL A 63 -14.27 25.00 0.63
CA VAL A 63 -13.74 26.19 1.27
C VAL A 63 -13.87 26.08 2.79
N VAL A 64 -12.76 26.21 3.51
CA VAL A 64 -12.70 26.27 4.97
C VAL A 64 -12.21 27.65 5.40
N PRO A 65 -13.09 28.53 5.91
CA PRO A 65 -12.69 29.82 6.42
C PRO A 65 -12.00 29.68 7.78
N TYR A 66 -10.96 30.45 8.02
CA TYR A 66 -10.30 30.56 9.32
C TYR A 66 -9.75 31.96 9.54
N GLU A 67 -9.31 32.26 10.75
CA GLU A 67 -8.73 33.56 11.12
C GLU A 67 -7.36 33.34 11.76
N VAL A 68 -6.37 34.09 11.30
CA VAL A 68 -4.99 34.06 11.80
C VAL A 68 -4.51 35.50 11.99
N ASP A 69 -4.02 35.85 13.16
CA ASP A 69 -3.51 37.18 13.50
C ASP A 69 -4.51 38.33 13.19
N GLY A 70 -5.83 38.09 13.32
CA GLY A 70 -6.88 39.04 13.02
C GLY A 70 -7.16 39.24 11.52
N GLN A 71 -6.54 38.47 10.65
CA GLN A 71 -6.82 38.41 9.22
C GLN A 71 -7.66 37.17 8.89
N ARG A 72 -8.67 37.36 8.04
CA ARG A 72 -9.48 36.26 7.55
C ARG A 72 -8.81 35.65 6.33
N GLU A 73 -8.64 34.37 6.39
CA GLU A 73 -8.12 33.56 5.29
C GLU A 73 -9.06 32.39 4.99
N ARG A 74 -8.93 31.82 3.82
CA ARG A 74 -9.70 30.66 3.38
C ARG A 74 -8.77 29.59 2.84
N LEU A 75 -8.87 28.40 3.39
CA LEU A 75 -8.24 27.22 2.85
C LEU A 75 -9.18 26.60 1.80
N VAL A 76 -8.76 26.55 0.56
CA VAL A 76 -9.56 26.06 -0.56
C VAL A 76 -8.94 24.76 -1.09
N TYR A 77 -9.70 23.68 -0.97
CA TYR A 77 -9.37 22.40 -1.59
C TYR A 77 -10.00 22.36 -2.97
N LEU A 78 -9.20 22.07 -4.00
CA LEU A 78 -9.61 22.05 -5.39
C LEU A 78 -9.55 20.60 -5.89
N SER A 79 -10.69 19.91 -5.92
CA SER A 79 -10.80 18.53 -6.42
C SER A 79 -11.38 18.54 -7.83
N ARG A 80 -10.80 17.78 -8.77
CA ARG A 80 -11.43 17.59 -10.07
C ARG A 80 -12.64 16.66 -9.93
N GLU A 81 -13.71 16.96 -10.66
CA GLU A 81 -14.92 16.12 -10.68
C GLU A 81 -14.63 14.65 -11.04
N GLY A 82 -13.67 14.42 -11.95
CA GLY A 82 -13.19 13.07 -12.28
C GLY A 82 -12.38 12.38 -11.19
N ASP A 83 -11.63 13.12 -10.38
CA ASP A 83 -10.83 12.55 -9.28
C ASP A 83 -11.74 12.06 -8.14
N LEU A 84 -12.83 12.77 -7.85
CA LEU A 84 -13.81 12.37 -6.84
C LEU A 84 -14.62 11.14 -7.30
N ALA A 85 -15.07 11.14 -8.55
CA ALA A 85 -15.78 10.00 -9.12
C ALA A 85 -14.87 8.76 -9.20
N ALA A 86 -13.63 8.91 -9.63
CA ALA A 86 -12.66 7.82 -9.64
C ALA A 86 -12.34 7.30 -8.24
N TYR A 87 -12.26 8.19 -7.23
CA TYR A 87 -12.06 7.78 -5.83
C TYR A 87 -13.29 7.03 -5.27
N GLU A 88 -14.50 7.51 -5.56
CA GLU A 88 -15.75 6.84 -5.16
C GLU A 88 -15.91 5.49 -5.85
N GLU A 89 -15.57 5.38 -7.14
CA GLU A 89 -15.58 4.12 -7.89
C GLU A 89 -14.55 3.13 -7.33
N LEU A 90 -13.32 3.57 -7.04
CA LEU A 90 -12.29 2.75 -6.39
C LEU A 90 -12.73 2.28 -5.00
N ARG A 91 -13.35 3.16 -4.20
CA ARG A 91 -13.85 2.82 -2.87
C ARG A 91 -15.05 1.86 -2.94
N SER A 92 -15.96 2.08 -3.86
CA SER A 92 -17.11 1.20 -4.10
C SER A 92 -16.65 -0.17 -4.59
N GLY A 93 -15.73 -0.21 -5.55
CA GLY A 93 -15.12 -1.45 -6.05
C GLY A 93 -14.37 -2.21 -4.95
N PHE A 94 -13.66 -1.51 -4.07
CA PHE A 94 -12.98 -2.10 -2.91
C PHE A 94 -13.97 -2.77 -1.95
N THR A 95 -15.05 -2.07 -1.57
CA THR A 95 -16.08 -2.61 -0.66
C THR A 95 -16.78 -3.83 -1.26
N ALA A 96 -17.09 -3.78 -2.56
CA ALA A 96 -17.68 -4.92 -3.27
C ALA A 96 -16.75 -6.13 -3.32
N ALA A 97 -15.44 -5.89 -3.60
CA ALA A 97 -14.42 -6.93 -3.63
C ALA A 97 -14.22 -7.58 -2.25
N VAL A 98 -14.09 -6.79 -1.17
CA VAL A 98 -14.03 -7.29 0.22
C VAL A 98 -15.23 -8.17 0.53
N SER A 99 -16.44 -7.71 0.19
CA SER A 99 -17.69 -8.46 0.43
C SER A 99 -17.70 -9.79 -0.33
N HIS A 100 -17.17 -9.82 -1.55
CA HIS A 100 -17.09 -11.03 -2.36
C HIS A 100 -16.07 -12.02 -1.78
N GLU A 101 -14.86 -11.53 -1.41
CA GLU A 101 -13.79 -12.36 -0.85
C GLU A 101 -14.12 -12.91 0.55
N LEU A 102 -14.96 -12.24 1.33
CA LEU A 102 -15.49 -12.74 2.60
C LEU A 102 -16.60 -13.78 2.41
N ARG A 103 -17.47 -13.61 1.40
CA ARG A 103 -18.61 -14.51 1.18
C ARG A 103 -18.19 -15.93 0.86
N THR A 104 -17.11 -16.08 0.09
CA THR A 104 -16.62 -17.40 -0.35
C THR A 104 -16.18 -18.30 0.82
N PRO A 105 -15.27 -17.90 1.72
CA PRO A 105 -14.89 -18.70 2.87
C PRO A 105 -16.04 -18.92 3.86
N LEU A 106 -16.93 -17.93 4.04
CA LEU A 106 -18.12 -18.09 4.87
C LEU A 106 -19.07 -19.16 4.33
N ALA A 107 -19.29 -19.22 3.01
CA ALA A 107 -20.10 -20.27 2.39
C ALA A 107 -19.44 -21.65 2.57
N ARG A 108 -18.11 -21.75 2.42
CA ARG A 108 -17.38 -23.00 2.67
C ARG A 108 -17.48 -23.42 4.13
N LEU A 109 -17.32 -22.49 5.07
CA LEU A 109 -17.45 -22.75 6.50
C LEU A 109 -18.85 -23.32 6.83
N LEU A 110 -19.89 -22.71 6.26
CA LEU A 110 -21.26 -23.20 6.45
C LEU A 110 -21.41 -24.64 5.90
N THR A 111 -20.92 -24.91 4.69
CA THR A 111 -20.94 -26.26 4.11
C THR A 111 -20.21 -27.28 4.96
N LEU A 112 -19.02 -26.93 5.52
CA LEU A 112 -18.25 -27.80 6.42
C LEU A 112 -19.04 -28.12 7.70
N LEU A 113 -19.70 -27.13 8.28
CA LEU A 113 -20.54 -27.32 9.48
C LEU A 113 -21.75 -28.19 9.18
N GLU A 114 -22.45 -27.99 8.04
CA GLU A 114 -23.58 -28.81 7.61
C GLU A 114 -23.13 -30.26 7.36
N THR A 115 -21.96 -30.45 6.71
CA THR A 115 -21.40 -31.79 6.45
C THR A 115 -21.04 -32.50 7.76
N ALA A 116 -20.50 -31.78 8.76
CA ALA A 116 -20.14 -32.35 10.05
C ALA A 116 -21.35 -32.87 10.85
N MET A 117 -22.57 -32.46 10.49
CA MET A 117 -23.82 -32.95 11.08
C MET A 117 -24.32 -34.28 10.44
N LEU A 118 -23.71 -34.70 9.33
CA LEU A 118 -24.12 -35.95 8.65
C LEU A 118 -23.52 -37.17 9.34
N PRO A 119 -24.25 -38.30 9.39
CA PRO A 119 -23.75 -39.53 9.98
C PRO A 119 -22.58 -40.14 9.18
N GLY A 120 -21.53 -40.51 9.88
CA GLY A 120 -20.37 -41.20 9.29
C GLY A 120 -19.26 -40.31 8.77
N GLU A 121 -19.39 -38.99 8.90
CA GLU A 121 -18.34 -38.03 8.51
C GLU A 121 -17.22 -37.94 9.56
N ASP A 122 -16.02 -37.61 9.09
CA ASP A 122 -14.88 -37.30 9.96
C ASP A 122 -14.99 -35.87 10.50
N VAL A 123 -15.68 -35.74 11.61
CA VAL A 123 -15.92 -34.43 12.26
C VAL A 123 -14.62 -33.72 12.61
N ALA A 124 -13.57 -34.46 13.02
CA ALA A 124 -12.28 -33.84 13.39
C ALA A 124 -11.62 -33.20 12.18
N ALA A 125 -11.57 -33.91 11.05
CA ALA A 125 -11.02 -33.34 9.81
C ALA A 125 -11.84 -32.13 9.29
N LEU A 126 -13.16 -32.17 9.45
CA LEU A 126 -14.03 -31.04 9.05
C LEU A 126 -13.86 -29.83 9.96
N VAL A 127 -13.69 -30.02 11.27
CA VAL A 127 -13.38 -28.95 12.23
C VAL A 127 -12.02 -28.31 11.90
N ASP A 128 -10.99 -29.12 11.61
CA ASP A 128 -9.68 -28.60 11.19
C ASP A 128 -9.78 -27.77 9.90
N GLN A 129 -10.66 -28.18 8.97
CA GLN A 129 -10.89 -27.37 7.76
C GLN A 129 -11.65 -26.06 8.07
N ALA A 130 -12.65 -26.12 8.93
CA ALA A 130 -13.39 -24.96 9.37
C ALA A 130 -12.50 -23.93 10.08
N GLN A 131 -11.58 -24.38 10.94
CA GLN A 131 -10.59 -23.52 11.59
C GLN A 131 -9.73 -22.79 10.56
N ARG A 132 -9.26 -23.47 9.52
CA ARG A 132 -8.47 -22.85 8.43
C ARG A 132 -9.26 -21.80 7.66
N GLU A 133 -10.56 -21.98 7.45
CA GLU A 133 -11.40 -20.94 6.80
C GLU A 133 -11.58 -19.72 7.72
N VAL A 134 -11.72 -19.92 9.06
CA VAL A 134 -11.79 -18.82 10.04
C VAL A 134 -10.46 -18.04 10.07
N GLU A 135 -9.31 -18.72 10.09
CA GLU A 135 -8.00 -18.08 10.01
C GLU A 135 -7.87 -17.22 8.76
N GLN A 136 -8.30 -17.73 7.60
CA GLN A 136 -8.28 -16.99 6.34
C GLN A 136 -9.17 -15.75 6.35
N ILE A 137 -10.36 -15.83 6.95
CA ILE A 137 -11.25 -14.68 7.14
C ILE A 137 -10.59 -13.63 8.03
N THR A 138 -9.95 -14.06 9.12
CA THR A 138 -9.26 -13.17 10.05
C THR A 138 -8.09 -12.47 9.37
N GLU A 139 -7.25 -13.21 8.61
CA GLU A 139 -6.17 -12.61 7.80
C GLU A 139 -6.70 -11.53 6.84
N LEU A 140 -7.81 -11.81 6.13
CA LEU A 140 -8.40 -10.85 5.20
C LEU A 140 -8.92 -9.60 5.91
N ILE A 141 -9.57 -9.75 7.07
CA ILE A 141 -10.05 -8.61 7.87
C ILE A 141 -8.88 -7.74 8.31
N ASP A 142 -7.82 -8.35 8.83
CA ASP A 142 -6.64 -7.64 9.31
C ASP A 142 -5.93 -6.87 8.18
N GLU A 143 -5.82 -7.48 6.99
CA GLU A 143 -5.25 -6.82 5.80
C GLU A 143 -6.10 -5.62 5.34
N VAL A 144 -7.44 -5.77 5.35
CA VAL A 144 -8.39 -4.70 4.98
C VAL A 144 -8.31 -3.54 5.96
N LEU A 145 -8.32 -3.82 7.27
CA LEU A 145 -8.21 -2.80 8.32
C LEU A 145 -6.86 -2.09 8.22
N PHE A 146 -5.77 -2.83 8.06
CA PHE A 146 -4.43 -2.27 7.92
C PHE A 146 -4.33 -1.36 6.67
N LEU A 147 -4.87 -1.79 5.54
CA LEU A 147 -4.89 -0.96 4.33
C LEU A 147 -5.72 0.31 4.53
N SER A 148 -6.87 0.21 5.22
CA SER A 148 -7.71 1.35 5.56
C SER A 148 -6.98 2.35 6.49
N GLU A 149 -6.23 1.84 7.49
CA GLU A 149 -5.39 2.68 8.36
C GLU A 149 -4.30 3.42 7.56
N LEU A 150 -3.63 2.71 6.65
CA LEU A 150 -2.62 3.29 5.77
C LEU A 150 -3.19 4.40 4.87
N GLU A 151 -4.41 4.23 4.37
CA GLU A 151 -5.08 5.22 3.50
C GLU A 151 -5.57 6.44 4.27
N SER A 152 -6.05 6.24 5.49
CA SER A 152 -6.54 7.31 6.37
C SER A 152 -5.40 8.10 7.02
N GLY A 153 -4.23 7.48 7.16
CA GLY A 153 -3.04 8.11 7.72
C GLY A 153 -2.41 9.08 6.71
N GLY A 154 -2.39 10.37 7.05
CA GLY A 154 -1.62 11.37 6.31
C GLY A 154 -0.15 10.93 6.15
N ARG A 155 0.55 11.55 5.19
CA ARG A 155 1.96 11.28 4.87
C ARG A 155 2.78 11.24 6.16
N VAL A 156 3.18 10.07 6.57
CA VAL A 156 4.08 9.91 7.68
C VAL A 156 5.47 10.31 7.18
N VAL A 157 5.88 11.53 7.51
CA VAL A 157 7.28 11.92 7.34
C VAL A 157 8.10 10.89 8.12
N VAL A 158 8.86 10.08 7.41
CA VAL A 158 9.78 9.13 8.03
C VAL A 158 10.96 9.94 8.54
N LEU A 159 10.90 10.34 9.80
CA LEU A 159 12.00 10.94 10.50
C LEU A 159 12.86 9.81 11.07
N GLY A 160 13.86 9.39 10.32
CA GLY A 160 14.86 8.41 10.77
C GLY A 160 15.10 7.26 9.81
N ALA A 161 16.22 6.61 10.01
CA ALA A 161 16.66 5.42 9.29
C ALA A 161 16.39 4.17 10.13
N THR A 162 16.00 3.09 9.48
CA THR A 162 15.85 1.76 10.09
C THR A 162 16.98 0.86 9.63
N ALA A 163 17.76 0.33 10.57
CA ALA A 163 18.68 -0.77 10.28
C ALA A 163 17.87 -1.96 9.72
N ALA A 164 18.10 -2.27 8.45
CA ALA A 164 17.25 -3.21 7.73
C ALA A 164 17.38 -4.64 8.26
N ARG A 165 18.62 -5.11 8.44
CA ARG A 165 18.91 -6.51 8.70
C ARG A 165 18.17 -7.11 9.91
N PRO A 166 18.16 -6.49 11.11
CA PRO A 166 17.49 -7.09 12.27
C PRO A 166 15.99 -7.28 12.05
N VAL A 167 15.34 -6.31 11.38
CA VAL A 167 13.90 -6.36 11.10
C VAL A 167 13.58 -7.45 10.08
N LEU A 168 14.43 -7.62 9.06
CA LEU A 168 14.26 -8.62 8.02
C LEU A 168 14.51 -10.03 8.54
N GLU A 169 15.55 -10.23 9.37
CA GLU A 169 15.85 -11.49 10.04
C GLU A 169 14.66 -11.96 10.90
N GLU A 170 14.13 -11.08 11.74
CA GLU A 170 12.97 -11.37 12.57
C GLU A 170 11.73 -11.73 11.72
N ALA A 171 11.46 -10.96 10.66
CA ALA A 171 10.34 -11.22 9.76
C ALA A 171 10.43 -12.58 9.05
N LEU A 172 11.63 -12.97 8.61
CA LEU A 172 11.83 -14.28 7.98
C LEU A 172 11.77 -15.42 9.00
N GLN A 173 12.32 -15.23 10.20
CA GLN A 173 12.27 -16.23 11.28
C GLN A 173 10.83 -16.57 11.67
N GLU A 174 9.92 -15.60 11.74
CA GLU A 174 8.49 -15.84 12.00
C GLU A 174 7.84 -16.76 10.94
N LEU A 175 8.39 -16.81 9.73
CA LEU A 175 7.84 -17.56 8.59
C LEU A 175 8.55 -18.89 8.31
N GLU A 176 9.65 -19.20 9.01
CA GLU A 176 10.46 -20.41 8.76
C GLU A 176 9.65 -21.71 8.77
N GLU A 177 8.78 -21.88 9.76
CA GLU A 177 7.97 -23.10 9.87
C GLU A 177 6.95 -23.23 8.72
N ARG A 178 6.33 -22.09 8.30
CA ARG A 178 5.40 -22.06 7.16
C ARG A 178 6.14 -22.34 5.85
N ALA A 179 7.33 -21.76 5.69
CA ALA A 179 8.17 -21.97 4.52
C ALA A 179 8.63 -23.43 4.42
N ALA A 180 9.11 -24.01 5.52
CA ALA A 180 9.52 -25.41 5.57
C ALA A 180 8.36 -26.37 5.18
N ARG A 181 7.15 -26.13 5.70
CA ARG A 181 5.96 -26.90 5.33
C ARG A 181 5.57 -26.76 3.85
N ALA A 182 5.84 -25.60 3.25
CA ALA A 182 5.61 -25.34 1.83
C ALA A 182 6.76 -25.84 0.93
N GLY A 183 7.88 -26.28 1.51
CA GLY A 183 9.09 -26.67 0.78
C GLY A 183 9.85 -25.51 0.17
N VAL A 184 9.74 -24.29 0.75
CA VAL A 184 10.42 -23.07 0.30
C VAL A 184 11.54 -22.75 1.28
N GLN A 185 12.75 -22.49 0.77
CA GLN A 185 13.87 -22.02 1.58
C GLN A 185 13.87 -20.48 1.64
N LEU A 186 14.01 -19.93 2.84
CA LEU A 186 14.14 -18.47 3.04
C LEU A 186 15.61 -18.10 3.23
N ARG A 187 16.05 -17.04 2.54
CA ARG A 187 17.42 -16.49 2.65
C ARG A 187 17.37 -14.98 2.81
N LEU A 188 18.35 -14.47 3.57
CA LEU A 188 18.61 -13.04 3.67
C LEU A 188 20.01 -12.74 3.17
N ASP A 189 20.09 -11.96 2.09
CA ASP A 189 21.32 -11.56 1.43
C ASP A 189 21.54 -10.03 1.56
N GLY A 190 22.69 -9.53 1.12
CA GLY A 190 23.02 -8.10 1.07
C GLY A 190 23.81 -7.57 2.26
N ASP A 191 24.09 -6.26 2.22
CA ASP A 191 24.90 -5.58 3.22
C ASP A 191 24.15 -5.47 4.56
N PRO A 192 24.73 -5.97 5.68
CA PRO A 192 24.08 -5.92 6.99
C PRO A 192 23.95 -4.49 7.58
N HIS A 193 24.68 -3.52 7.05
CA HIS A 193 24.73 -2.15 7.58
C HIS A 193 23.83 -1.16 6.85
N VAL A 194 23.06 -1.64 5.87
CA VAL A 194 22.17 -0.76 5.11
C VAL A 194 20.97 -0.32 5.94
N GLU A 195 20.72 0.98 5.90
CA GLU A 195 19.57 1.62 6.53
C GLU A 195 18.54 2.06 5.48
N LEU A 196 17.28 1.88 5.80
CA LEU A 196 16.14 2.25 4.97
C LEU A 196 15.35 3.41 5.58
N GLY A 197 14.94 4.36 4.77
CA GLY A 197 14.05 5.47 5.14
C GLY A 197 12.59 5.01 5.32
N ILE A 198 12.36 4.02 6.18
CA ILE A 198 11.05 3.43 6.46
C ILE A 198 10.98 3.03 7.94
N ARG A 199 9.80 3.07 8.55
CA ARG A 199 9.60 2.63 9.93
C ARG A 199 9.80 1.12 10.08
N PRO A 200 10.37 0.62 11.19
CA PRO A 200 10.59 -0.82 11.41
C PRO A 200 9.33 -1.67 11.22
N ARG A 201 8.18 -1.22 11.75
CA ARG A 201 6.89 -1.91 11.59
C ARG A 201 6.50 -2.05 10.10
N MET A 202 6.70 -0.99 9.31
CA MET A 202 6.35 -1.00 7.88
C MET A 202 7.31 -1.87 7.07
N LEU A 203 8.60 -1.83 7.40
CA LEU A 203 9.60 -2.71 6.80
C LEU A 203 9.29 -4.18 7.05
N ARG A 204 8.91 -4.55 8.29
CA ARG A 204 8.47 -5.90 8.65
C ARG A 204 7.26 -6.33 7.81
N VAL A 205 6.25 -5.47 7.66
CA VAL A 205 5.07 -5.76 6.83
C VAL A 205 5.44 -5.99 5.37
N VAL A 206 6.33 -5.17 4.80
CA VAL A 206 6.81 -5.37 3.42
C VAL A 206 7.54 -6.71 3.28
N ALA A 207 8.51 -6.99 4.15
CA ALA A 207 9.29 -8.23 4.13
C ALA A 207 8.39 -9.47 4.24
N ARG A 208 7.45 -9.43 5.20
CA ARG A 208 6.50 -10.52 5.44
C ARG A 208 5.61 -10.78 4.22
N ASN A 209 5.04 -9.72 3.60
CA ASN A 209 4.20 -9.88 2.41
C ASN A 209 4.97 -10.46 1.22
N LEU A 210 6.23 -10.04 1.00
CA LEU A 210 7.07 -10.58 -0.06
C LEU A 210 7.39 -12.08 0.19
N ALA A 211 7.77 -12.43 1.41
CA ALA A 211 8.08 -13.83 1.76
C ALA A 211 6.83 -14.72 1.73
N GLU A 212 5.69 -14.27 2.26
CA GLU A 212 4.43 -15.00 2.21
C GLU A 212 3.95 -15.21 0.76
N ASN A 213 4.18 -14.26 -0.12
CA ASN A 213 3.90 -14.41 -1.55
C ASN A 213 4.72 -15.57 -2.15
N ALA A 214 6.01 -15.63 -1.88
CA ALA A 214 6.87 -16.73 -2.34
C ALA A 214 6.47 -18.08 -1.73
N ILE A 215 6.25 -18.15 -0.40
CA ILE A 215 5.79 -19.36 0.28
C ILE A 215 4.49 -19.90 -0.35
N ARG A 216 3.62 -19.01 -0.80
CA ARG A 216 2.29 -19.34 -1.34
C ARG A 216 2.32 -19.73 -2.82
N TYR A 217 3.21 -19.10 -3.61
CA TYR A 217 3.14 -19.20 -5.07
C TYR A 217 4.39 -19.74 -5.77
N ALA A 218 5.58 -19.70 -5.16
CA ALA A 218 6.80 -20.15 -5.82
C ALA A 218 6.79 -21.66 -6.11
N GLY A 219 6.22 -22.45 -5.20
CA GLY A 219 6.14 -23.91 -5.29
C GLY A 219 7.21 -24.60 -4.44
N PRO A 220 7.08 -25.92 -4.22
CA PRO A 220 8.03 -26.68 -3.41
C PRO A 220 9.39 -26.83 -4.10
N GLY A 221 10.45 -26.86 -3.30
CA GLY A 221 11.84 -27.00 -3.77
C GLY A 221 12.46 -25.69 -4.23
N THR A 222 11.79 -24.55 -3.99
CA THR A 222 12.26 -23.21 -4.40
C THR A 222 12.93 -22.46 -3.26
N THR A 223 13.69 -21.43 -3.62
CA THR A 223 14.33 -20.50 -2.70
C THR A 223 13.75 -19.11 -2.87
N PHE A 224 13.39 -18.48 -1.76
CA PHE A 224 13.10 -17.05 -1.70
C PHE A 224 14.26 -16.33 -1.02
N ALA A 225 14.86 -15.36 -1.71
CA ALA A 225 15.91 -14.50 -1.19
C ALA A 225 15.38 -13.08 -0.99
N LEU A 226 15.56 -12.54 0.21
CA LEU A 226 15.38 -11.14 0.51
C LEU A 226 16.75 -10.48 0.55
N ALA A 227 16.96 -9.40 -0.23
CA ALA A 227 18.23 -8.72 -0.29
C ALA A 227 18.06 -7.21 -0.11
N VAL A 228 19.05 -6.56 0.50
CA VAL A 228 19.13 -5.11 0.59
C VAL A 228 20.38 -4.64 -0.13
N GLU A 229 20.22 -3.74 -1.09
CA GLU A 229 21.28 -3.23 -1.95
C GLU A 229 21.25 -1.70 -1.97
N THR A 230 22.43 -1.08 -2.03
CA THR A 230 22.56 0.35 -2.30
C THR A 230 23.00 0.54 -3.74
N SER A 231 22.22 1.30 -4.52
CA SER A 231 22.58 1.61 -5.90
C SER A 231 23.62 2.72 -5.97
N ALA A 232 24.30 2.86 -7.14
CA ALA A 232 25.28 3.90 -7.39
C ALA A 232 24.71 5.33 -7.21
N ASP A 233 23.42 5.51 -7.47
CA ASP A 233 22.71 6.78 -7.31
C ASP A 233 22.30 7.06 -5.86
N GLY A 234 22.65 6.15 -4.94
CA GLY A 234 22.40 6.27 -3.52
C GLY A 234 20.98 5.92 -3.10
N LEU A 235 20.16 5.36 -3.96
CA LEU A 235 18.90 4.75 -3.60
C LEU A 235 19.16 3.42 -2.89
N VAL A 236 18.30 3.06 -1.96
CA VAL A 236 18.36 1.77 -1.28
C VAL A 236 17.20 0.91 -1.78
N ALA A 237 17.52 -0.29 -2.25
CA ALA A 237 16.55 -1.25 -2.74
C ALA A 237 16.40 -2.43 -1.78
N LEU A 238 15.16 -2.74 -1.41
CA LEU A 238 14.77 -4.03 -0.84
C LEU A 238 14.25 -4.90 -1.98
N ILE A 239 14.85 -6.07 -2.18
CA ILE A 239 14.55 -6.97 -3.28
C ILE A 239 14.10 -8.31 -2.72
N GLY A 240 12.89 -8.73 -3.06
CA GLY A 240 12.41 -10.10 -2.82
C GLY A 240 12.42 -10.86 -4.13
N ARG A 241 13.14 -11.99 -4.18
CA ARG A 241 13.24 -12.82 -5.38
C ARG A 241 13.01 -14.28 -5.05
N ASP A 242 12.17 -14.95 -5.81
CA ASP A 242 12.06 -16.41 -5.81
C ASP A 242 12.51 -16.99 -7.16
N ASP A 243 12.88 -18.28 -7.14
CA ASP A 243 13.22 -19.08 -8.31
C ASP A 243 12.08 -20.04 -8.71
N GLY A 244 10.85 -19.68 -8.36
CA GLY A 244 9.67 -20.49 -8.52
C GLY A 244 9.03 -20.47 -9.91
N ILE A 245 7.73 -20.77 -9.93
CA ILE A 245 6.96 -20.89 -11.17
C ILE A 245 6.83 -19.57 -11.96
N GLY A 246 7.03 -18.41 -11.30
CA GLY A 246 6.86 -17.10 -11.90
C GLY A 246 5.44 -16.80 -12.39
N VAL A 247 5.30 -15.69 -13.10
CA VAL A 247 4.04 -15.21 -13.69
C VAL A 247 4.20 -14.87 -15.17
N GLU A 248 3.12 -14.77 -15.91
CA GLU A 248 3.16 -14.27 -17.28
C GLU A 248 3.53 -12.79 -17.30
N GLU A 249 4.35 -12.36 -18.26
CA GLU A 249 4.83 -10.97 -18.35
C GLU A 249 3.69 -9.96 -18.48
N SER A 250 2.60 -10.33 -19.16
CA SER A 250 1.39 -9.51 -19.27
C SER A 250 0.67 -9.23 -17.95
N GLU A 251 0.92 -10.03 -16.91
CA GLU A 251 0.31 -9.92 -15.61
C GLU A 251 1.13 -9.07 -14.63
N LEU A 252 2.43 -8.87 -14.90
CA LEU A 252 3.34 -8.13 -14.03
C LEU A 252 2.81 -6.73 -13.60
N PRO A 253 2.26 -5.90 -14.50
CA PRO A 253 1.74 -4.59 -14.13
C PRO A 253 0.57 -4.65 -13.15
N ARG A 254 -0.18 -5.75 -13.16
CA ARG A 254 -1.39 -5.95 -12.39
C ARG A 254 -1.16 -6.57 -11.03
N LEU A 255 0.02 -7.11 -10.75
CA LEU A 255 0.33 -7.78 -9.48
C LEU A 255 0.12 -6.89 -8.25
N PHE A 256 0.18 -5.58 -8.42
CA PHE A 256 -0.02 -4.58 -7.37
C PHE A 256 -1.45 -4.03 -7.29
N GLU A 257 -2.36 -4.52 -8.14
CA GLU A 257 -3.79 -4.19 -8.04
C GLU A 257 -4.40 -4.94 -6.84
N ARG A 258 -5.34 -4.29 -6.14
CA ARG A 258 -6.04 -4.90 -5.01
C ARG A 258 -6.87 -6.09 -5.48
N PHE A 259 -6.84 -7.20 -4.73
CA PHE A 259 -7.57 -8.44 -5.02
C PHE A 259 -7.18 -9.11 -6.34
N TYR A 260 -6.14 -8.63 -7.01
CA TYR A 260 -5.67 -9.25 -8.23
C TYR A 260 -4.90 -10.53 -7.92
N ARG A 261 -5.16 -11.56 -8.71
CA ARG A 261 -4.51 -12.87 -8.65
C ARG A 261 -4.29 -13.37 -10.07
N ALA A 262 -3.04 -13.60 -10.44
CA ALA A 262 -2.65 -14.05 -11.78
C ALA A 262 -3.23 -15.42 -12.16
N ASP A 263 -3.42 -16.32 -11.19
CA ASP A 263 -3.98 -17.65 -11.42
C ASP A 263 -5.14 -17.94 -10.45
N ARG A 264 -6.37 -17.60 -10.87
CA ARG A 264 -7.60 -17.88 -10.12
C ARG A 264 -7.94 -19.37 -10.04
N ALA A 265 -7.38 -20.19 -10.95
CA ALA A 265 -7.73 -21.61 -11.08
C ALA A 265 -6.95 -22.49 -10.09
N ARG A 266 -5.77 -22.08 -9.63
CA ARG A 266 -5.06 -22.77 -8.57
C ARG A 266 -5.62 -22.33 -7.24
N ALA A 267 -6.23 -23.26 -6.52
CA ALA A 267 -6.89 -23.09 -5.22
C ALA A 267 -5.94 -22.66 -4.09
N SER A 268 -4.99 -21.77 -4.38
CA SER A 268 -4.09 -21.21 -3.40
C SER A 268 -4.82 -20.12 -2.59
N ARG A 269 -4.78 -20.27 -1.28
CA ARG A 269 -5.29 -19.31 -0.32
C ARG A 269 -4.54 -17.99 -0.43
N GLY A 270 -5.21 -16.89 -0.70
CA GLY A 270 -4.60 -15.55 -0.74
C GLY A 270 -5.62 -14.50 -1.10
N THR A 271 -5.55 -13.38 -0.41
CA THR A 271 -6.48 -12.25 -0.51
C THR A 271 -6.22 -11.39 -1.74
N GLY A 272 -5.01 -11.42 -2.31
CA GLY A 272 -4.58 -10.50 -3.37
C GLY A 272 -4.33 -9.06 -2.88
N LEU A 273 -4.19 -8.87 -1.55
CA LEU A 273 -3.90 -7.56 -0.95
C LEU A 273 -2.42 -7.36 -0.64
N GLY A 274 -1.65 -8.42 -0.42
CA GLY A 274 -0.28 -8.33 0.07
C GLY A 274 0.64 -7.44 -0.78
N LEU A 275 0.69 -7.62 -2.11
CA LEU A 275 1.51 -6.77 -2.98
C LEU A 275 0.94 -5.35 -3.14
N ALA A 276 -0.37 -5.16 -3.03
CA ALA A 276 -0.98 -3.83 -2.99
C ALA A 276 -0.57 -3.07 -1.71
N ILE A 277 -0.49 -3.75 -0.56
CA ILE A 277 0.03 -3.22 0.70
C ILE A 277 1.50 -2.83 0.54
N VAL A 278 2.33 -3.70 -0.05
CA VAL A 278 3.75 -3.39 -0.35
C VAL A 278 3.86 -2.11 -1.16
N LYS A 279 3.14 -2.01 -2.29
CA LYS A 279 3.12 -0.82 -3.13
C LYS A 279 2.70 0.43 -2.36
N HIS A 280 1.66 0.33 -1.56
CA HIS A 280 1.16 1.46 -0.78
C HIS A 280 2.21 1.96 0.21
N ILE A 281 2.82 1.07 1.00
CA ILE A 281 3.86 1.40 1.99
C ILE A 281 5.07 2.05 1.31
N VAL A 282 5.59 1.44 0.24
CA VAL A 282 6.76 1.94 -0.49
C VAL A 282 6.49 3.33 -1.08
N THR A 283 5.32 3.52 -1.70
CA THR A 283 4.92 4.82 -2.26
C THR A 283 4.74 5.89 -1.17
N GLN A 284 4.19 5.52 -0.02
CA GLN A 284 4.06 6.42 1.14
C GLN A 284 5.42 6.85 1.68
N ALA A 285 6.42 5.99 1.63
CA ALA A 285 7.81 6.30 1.98
C ALA A 285 8.55 7.11 0.90
N GLY A 286 7.87 7.51 -0.19
CA GLY A 286 8.46 8.26 -1.30
C GLY A 286 9.26 7.39 -2.28
N GLY A 287 9.11 6.08 -2.19
CA GLY A 287 9.80 5.10 -3.02
C GLY A 287 8.98 4.63 -4.24
N THR A 288 9.57 3.71 -4.99
CA THR A 288 8.95 3.05 -6.15
C THR A 288 9.00 1.53 -6.00
N VAL A 289 8.06 0.83 -6.65
CA VAL A 289 8.02 -0.63 -6.66
C VAL A 289 7.84 -1.14 -8.07
N GLU A 290 8.61 -2.16 -8.42
CA GLU A 290 8.54 -2.85 -9.71
C GLU A 290 8.53 -4.35 -9.49
N ALA A 291 7.90 -5.08 -10.43
CA ALA A 291 7.96 -6.53 -10.50
C ALA A 291 8.59 -6.96 -11.82
N ARG A 292 9.46 -7.97 -11.77
CA ARG A 292 10.10 -8.58 -12.92
C ARG A 292 10.04 -10.10 -12.79
N GLY A 293 9.85 -10.79 -13.87
CA GLY A 293 9.79 -12.25 -13.88
C GLY A 293 9.15 -12.78 -15.14
N SER A 294 9.18 -14.08 -15.28
CA SER A 294 8.46 -14.78 -16.34
C SER A 294 8.17 -16.21 -15.89
N ARG A 295 7.26 -16.88 -16.56
CA ARG A 295 6.92 -18.28 -16.24
C ARG A 295 8.14 -19.17 -16.24
N GLY A 296 8.34 -19.94 -15.16
CA GLY A 296 9.47 -20.84 -14.97
C GLY A 296 10.79 -20.17 -14.59
N ARG A 297 10.79 -18.86 -14.35
CA ARG A 297 11.99 -18.10 -13.94
C ARG A 297 11.84 -17.35 -12.60
N GLY A 298 10.75 -17.60 -11.89
CA GLY A 298 10.45 -16.94 -10.64
C GLY A 298 9.93 -15.52 -10.80
N LEU A 299 9.80 -14.85 -9.67
CA LEU A 299 9.34 -13.48 -9.55
C LEU A 299 10.34 -12.68 -8.69
N GLU A 300 10.69 -11.48 -9.16
CA GLU A 300 11.42 -10.47 -8.42
C GLU A 300 10.53 -9.27 -8.18
N VAL A 301 10.44 -8.82 -6.93
CA VAL A 301 9.81 -7.55 -6.54
C VAL A 301 10.89 -6.66 -5.96
N ARG A 302 11.10 -5.49 -6.57
CA ARG A 302 12.09 -4.49 -6.20
C ARG A 302 11.39 -3.27 -5.63
N CYS A 303 11.71 -2.93 -4.39
CA CYS A 303 11.21 -1.77 -3.67
C CYS A 303 12.37 -0.78 -3.48
N GLU A 304 12.34 0.36 -4.14
CA GLU A 304 13.36 1.39 -4.02
C GLU A 304 12.92 2.50 -3.08
N PHE A 305 13.80 2.92 -2.21
CA PHE A 305 13.56 3.96 -1.21
C PHE A 305 14.56 5.11 -1.39
N PRO A 306 14.13 6.37 -1.17
CA PRO A 306 15.07 7.48 -1.07
C PRO A 306 16.03 7.27 0.12
N ARG A 307 17.23 7.86 0.04
CA ARG A 307 18.15 7.84 1.18
C ARG A 307 17.49 8.43 2.42
N PRO A 308 17.66 7.80 3.58
CA PRO A 308 17.31 8.45 4.83
C PRO A 308 18.16 9.73 4.98
N THR A 309 17.49 10.85 5.26
CA THR A 309 18.10 12.16 5.53
C THR A 309 18.47 12.29 7.00
#